data_cebf18f9a0d7950165ad600dc46a6b62
#
_entry.id   cebf18f9a0d7950165ad600dc46a6b62
#
_cell.length_a   1.000
_cell.length_b   1.000
_cell.length_c   1.000
_cell.angle_alpha   90.00
_cell.angle_beta   90.00
_cell.angle_gamma   90.00
#
_symmetry.space_group_name_H-M   'P 1'
#
loop_
_entity.id
_entity.type
_entity.pdbx_description
1 polymer ?
#
loop_
_entity_poly.entity_id
_entity_poly.type
_entity_poly.pdbx_seq_one_letter_code
_entity_poly.pdbx_strand_id
1 'polypeptide(L)'
;METKGKVLVLVSSGHGLPLQEGKVYSGAGYYLNELTVPVRALMKNGYEITFANPKGNTPQLDVNSATAMFFGGDEAKLQDYRSFRDSLTGLKNPARISDVIASGLDQYDAVLVPGGHGPMIDLLDDPDAGTVLRHFHKTSKPTAVLCHGPISLLAALPNASEVVGALKAGDAA
;
A
#
# COMPACT_ATOMS: atom_id res chain seq x y z
N MET A 1 -21.48 -15.54 -6.87
CA MET A 1 -20.38 -15.92 -7.80
C MET A 1 -19.25 -16.45 -6.92
N GLU A 2 -18.68 -17.56 -7.31
CA GLU A 2 -17.52 -18.14 -6.62
C GLU A 2 -16.32 -17.19 -6.79
N THR A 3 -15.59 -16.90 -5.70
CA THR A 3 -14.40 -16.03 -5.78
C THR A 3 -13.29 -16.73 -6.55
N LYS A 4 -12.57 -16.00 -7.39
CA LYS A 4 -11.40 -16.54 -8.12
C LYS A 4 -10.15 -16.60 -7.26
N GLY A 5 -10.14 -15.87 -6.15
CA GLY A 5 -9.02 -15.79 -5.23
C GLY A 5 -9.04 -14.51 -4.40
N LYS A 6 -8.01 -14.34 -3.58
CA LYS A 6 -7.88 -13.21 -2.65
C LYS A 6 -6.60 -12.44 -2.90
N VAL A 7 -6.69 -11.11 -2.92
CA VAL A 7 -5.52 -10.23 -3.05
C VAL A 7 -5.37 -9.38 -1.80
N LEU A 8 -4.17 -9.39 -1.22
CA LEU A 8 -3.81 -8.54 -0.11
C LEU A 8 -3.28 -7.21 -0.65
N VAL A 9 -3.83 -6.10 -0.17
CA VAL A 9 -3.37 -4.75 -0.53
C VAL A 9 -2.76 -4.10 0.70
N LEU A 10 -1.45 -3.84 0.66
CA LEU A 10 -0.75 -3.15 1.74
C LEU A 10 -0.76 -1.65 1.49
N VAL A 11 -1.20 -0.89 2.47
CA VAL A 11 -1.20 0.58 2.47
C VAL A 11 -0.52 1.12 3.72
N SER A 12 -0.02 2.35 3.68
CA SER A 12 0.57 3.00 4.85
C SER A 12 -0.49 3.31 5.91
N SER A 13 -0.11 3.23 7.17
CA SER A 13 -0.88 3.73 8.31
C SER A 13 -0.47 5.14 8.74
N GLY A 14 0.56 5.71 8.11
CA GLY A 14 1.09 7.02 8.44
C GLY A 14 0.29 8.17 7.82
N HIS A 15 0.22 9.29 8.53
CA HIS A 15 -0.49 10.50 8.11
C HIS A 15 0.44 11.71 7.93
N GLY A 16 1.71 11.47 7.69
CA GLY A 16 2.67 12.52 7.42
C GLY A 16 4.05 11.95 7.15
N LEU A 17 4.68 12.42 6.08
CA LEU A 17 6.03 12.03 5.71
C LEU A 17 7.03 12.96 6.41
N PRO A 18 7.91 12.44 7.27
CA PRO A 18 8.99 13.22 7.85
C PRO A 18 9.93 13.73 6.77
N LEU A 19 10.29 15.01 6.84
CA LEU A 19 11.24 15.66 5.97
C LEU A 19 12.44 16.14 6.78
N GLN A 20 13.49 16.62 6.08
CA GLN A 20 14.64 17.24 6.73
C GLN A 20 14.23 18.45 7.58
N GLU A 21 15.09 18.82 8.54
CA GLU A 21 14.90 19.94 9.46
C GLU A 21 13.62 19.84 10.31
N GLY A 22 13.12 18.62 10.58
CA GLY A 22 11.93 18.41 11.41
C GLY A 22 10.61 18.81 10.74
N LYS A 23 10.63 19.11 9.46
CA LYS A 23 9.40 19.37 8.67
C LYS A 23 8.63 18.09 8.44
N VAL A 24 7.31 18.21 8.19
CA VAL A 24 6.43 17.09 7.87
C VAL A 24 5.57 17.47 6.67
N TYR A 25 5.53 16.60 5.66
CA TYR A 25 4.56 16.69 4.59
C TYR A 25 3.28 15.95 4.97
N SER A 26 2.28 16.69 5.42
CA SER A 26 1.02 16.14 5.94
C SER A 26 0.07 15.59 4.85
N GLY A 27 0.34 15.89 3.59
CA GLY A 27 -0.45 15.41 2.44
C GLY A 27 -0.08 14.02 1.93
N ALA A 28 0.88 13.36 2.57
CA ALA A 28 1.38 12.06 2.14
C ALA A 28 0.35 10.94 2.37
N GLY A 29 0.24 10.03 1.42
CA GLY A 29 -0.67 8.90 1.50
C GLY A 29 -0.56 7.99 0.28
N TYR A 30 -1.58 7.16 0.03
CA TYR A 30 -1.67 6.37 -1.20
C TYR A 30 -2.19 7.21 -2.37
N TYR A 31 -1.72 6.95 -3.59
CA TYR A 31 -2.25 7.59 -4.80
C TYR A 31 -3.59 6.98 -5.21
N LEU A 32 -4.57 7.85 -5.51
CA LEU A 32 -5.94 7.46 -5.82
C LEU A 32 -6.01 6.47 -6.99
N ASN A 33 -5.41 6.82 -8.12
CA ASN A 33 -5.41 5.99 -9.33
C ASN A 33 -4.67 4.67 -9.13
N GLU A 34 -3.52 4.70 -8.44
CA GLU A 34 -2.67 3.52 -8.24
C GLU A 34 -3.28 2.49 -7.30
N LEU A 35 -4.15 2.92 -6.39
CA LEU A 35 -4.94 2.01 -5.55
C LEU A 35 -6.22 1.59 -6.29
N THR A 36 -7.01 2.55 -6.78
CA THR A 36 -8.38 2.27 -7.19
C THR A 36 -8.49 1.59 -8.56
N VAL A 37 -7.59 1.90 -9.50
CA VAL A 37 -7.64 1.29 -10.83
C VAL A 37 -7.39 -0.22 -10.78
N PRO A 38 -6.27 -0.71 -10.19
CA PRO A 38 -6.04 -2.14 -10.08
C PRO A 38 -7.07 -2.84 -9.17
N VAL A 39 -7.44 -2.24 -8.04
CA VAL A 39 -8.43 -2.82 -7.13
C VAL A 39 -9.77 -3.02 -7.83
N ARG A 40 -10.27 -2.00 -8.56
CA ARG A 40 -11.51 -2.11 -9.33
C ARG A 40 -11.42 -3.21 -10.40
N ALA A 41 -10.29 -3.30 -11.09
CA ALA A 41 -10.06 -4.33 -12.10
C ALA A 41 -10.06 -5.74 -11.50
N LEU A 42 -9.39 -5.94 -10.36
CA LEU A 42 -9.36 -7.22 -9.64
C LEU A 42 -10.77 -7.61 -9.18
N MET A 43 -11.51 -6.70 -8.53
CA MET A 43 -12.88 -6.96 -8.06
C MET A 43 -13.83 -7.28 -9.22
N LYS A 44 -13.73 -6.56 -10.35
CA LYS A 44 -14.53 -6.87 -11.56
C LYS A 44 -14.21 -8.25 -12.13
N ASN A 45 -13.01 -8.76 -11.90
CA ASN A 45 -12.60 -10.09 -12.33
C ASN A 45 -12.86 -11.18 -11.27
N GLY A 46 -13.55 -10.87 -10.17
CA GLY A 46 -13.99 -11.83 -9.17
C GLY A 46 -12.98 -12.12 -8.07
N TYR A 47 -11.97 -11.25 -7.87
CA TYR A 47 -11.06 -11.35 -6.73
C TYR A 47 -11.63 -10.60 -5.51
N GLU A 48 -11.46 -11.20 -4.34
CA GLU A 48 -11.69 -10.53 -3.06
C GLU A 48 -10.46 -9.71 -2.67
N ILE A 49 -10.70 -8.53 -2.10
CA ILE A 49 -9.64 -7.62 -1.67
C ILE A 49 -9.62 -7.49 -0.15
N THR A 50 -8.47 -7.72 0.44
CA THR A 50 -8.19 -7.43 1.85
C THR A 50 -7.20 -6.26 1.90
N PHE A 51 -7.59 -5.16 2.54
CA PHE A 51 -6.67 -4.06 2.84
C PHE A 51 -6.06 -4.27 4.21
N ALA A 52 -4.75 -4.03 4.31
CA ALA A 52 -4.04 -4.09 5.59
C ALA A 52 -2.98 -2.98 5.68
N ASN A 53 -2.73 -2.55 6.91
CA ASN A 53 -1.62 -1.65 7.22
C ASN A 53 -1.05 -1.94 8.62
N PRO A 54 0.09 -1.35 9.00
CA PRO A 54 0.73 -1.63 10.28
C PRO A 54 -0.18 -1.43 11.51
N LYS A 55 -1.07 -0.43 11.50
CA LYS A 55 -1.87 -0.04 12.69
C LYS A 55 -3.34 -0.43 12.61
N GLY A 56 -3.88 -0.82 11.45
CA GLY A 56 -5.30 -1.08 11.24
C GLY A 56 -6.16 0.20 11.25
N ASN A 57 -5.56 1.36 11.05
CA ASN A 57 -6.27 2.64 10.97
C ASN A 57 -6.59 3.02 9.51
N THR A 58 -7.55 3.92 9.33
CA THR A 58 -7.89 4.43 8.00
C THR A 58 -6.68 5.08 7.34
N PRO A 59 -6.25 4.60 6.15
CA PRO A 59 -5.12 5.17 5.45
C PRO A 59 -5.45 6.53 4.84
N GLN A 60 -4.45 7.38 4.72
CA GLN A 60 -4.60 8.70 4.12
C GLN A 60 -4.46 8.65 2.59
N LEU A 61 -5.31 9.40 1.90
CA LEU A 61 -5.14 9.69 0.48
C LEU A 61 -4.03 10.72 0.29
N ASP A 62 -3.12 10.47 -0.64
CA ASP A 62 -2.15 11.48 -1.04
C ASP A 62 -2.85 12.62 -1.80
N VAL A 63 -2.74 13.83 -1.28
CA VAL A 63 -3.48 14.99 -1.82
C VAL A 63 -3.09 15.31 -3.26
N ASN A 64 -1.85 14.99 -3.68
CA ASN A 64 -1.37 15.23 -5.03
C ASN A 64 -2.04 14.33 -6.06
N SER A 65 -2.60 13.19 -5.65
CA SER A 65 -3.24 12.23 -6.55
C SER A 65 -4.70 12.55 -6.88
N ALA A 66 -5.31 13.47 -6.13
CA ALA A 66 -6.73 13.80 -6.26
C ALA A 66 -7.02 14.82 -7.39
N THR A 67 -6.47 14.58 -8.56
CA THR A 67 -6.58 15.43 -9.75
C THR A 67 -6.90 14.62 -11.00
N ALA A 68 -7.66 15.23 -11.93
CA ALA A 68 -8.03 14.62 -13.19
C ALA A 68 -6.82 14.26 -14.08
N MET A 69 -5.66 14.88 -13.85
CA MET A 69 -4.43 14.59 -14.59
C MET A 69 -4.11 13.07 -14.58
N PHE A 70 -4.29 12.40 -13.46
CA PHE A 70 -4.05 10.96 -13.32
C PHE A 70 -5.15 10.08 -13.92
N PHE A 71 -6.20 10.70 -14.46
CA PHE A 71 -7.33 10.04 -15.13
C PHE A 71 -7.49 10.49 -16.59
N GLY A 72 -6.37 10.98 -17.19
CA GLY A 72 -6.36 11.45 -18.58
C GLY A 72 -7.00 12.82 -18.78
N GLY A 73 -7.08 13.65 -17.74
CA GLY A 73 -7.73 14.96 -17.77
C GLY A 73 -9.26 14.92 -17.63
N ASP A 74 -9.83 13.74 -17.34
CA ASP A 74 -11.28 13.51 -17.27
C ASP A 74 -11.78 13.67 -15.82
N GLU A 75 -12.46 14.77 -15.55
CA GLU A 75 -13.07 15.06 -14.24
C GLU A 75 -14.19 14.08 -13.86
N ALA A 76 -14.98 13.63 -14.82
CA ALA A 76 -16.06 12.66 -14.55
C ALA A 76 -15.47 11.32 -14.11
N LYS A 77 -14.38 10.90 -14.75
CA LYS A 77 -13.63 9.70 -14.39
C LYS A 77 -12.98 9.83 -13.01
N LEU A 78 -12.41 10.99 -12.68
CA LEU A 78 -11.90 11.27 -11.33
C LEU A 78 -12.99 11.09 -10.29
N GLN A 79 -14.18 11.67 -10.49
CA GLN A 79 -15.30 11.58 -9.54
C GLN A 79 -15.82 10.14 -9.42
N ASP A 80 -15.89 9.39 -10.52
CA ASP A 80 -16.26 7.97 -10.51
C ASP A 80 -15.28 7.13 -9.65
N TYR A 81 -13.97 7.36 -9.79
CA TYR A 81 -12.97 6.67 -8.98
C TYR A 81 -12.93 7.14 -7.52
N ARG A 82 -13.24 8.40 -7.24
CA ARG A 82 -13.45 8.87 -5.86
C ARG A 82 -14.63 8.16 -5.21
N SER A 83 -15.77 8.08 -5.91
CA SER A 83 -16.96 7.38 -5.44
C SER A 83 -16.68 5.88 -5.22
N PHE A 84 -15.94 5.27 -6.12
CA PHE A 84 -15.50 3.88 -5.96
C PHE A 84 -14.63 3.70 -4.71
N ARG A 85 -13.60 4.56 -4.49
CA ARG A 85 -12.80 4.54 -3.27
C ARG A 85 -13.67 4.65 -2.02
N ASP A 86 -14.65 5.55 -2.03
CA ASP A 86 -15.54 5.79 -0.90
C ASP A 86 -16.49 4.61 -0.61
N SER A 87 -16.72 3.75 -1.59
CA SER A 87 -17.47 2.50 -1.44
C SER A 87 -16.65 1.35 -0.81
N LEU A 88 -15.32 1.47 -0.77
CA LEU A 88 -14.43 0.44 -0.24
C LEU A 88 -14.42 0.45 1.30
N THR A 89 -15.36 -0.26 1.92
CA THR A 89 -15.46 -0.35 3.39
C THR A 89 -14.20 -0.93 4.03
N GLY A 90 -13.57 -1.93 3.40
CA GLY A 90 -12.31 -2.51 3.86
C GLY A 90 -11.13 -1.55 3.83
N LEU A 91 -11.13 -0.55 2.95
CA LEU A 91 -10.11 0.50 2.93
C LEU A 91 -10.28 1.48 4.11
N LYS A 92 -11.52 1.74 4.52
CA LYS A 92 -11.80 2.60 5.68
C LYS A 92 -11.43 1.95 7.01
N ASN A 93 -11.54 0.62 7.06
CA ASN A 93 -11.26 -0.19 8.23
C ASN A 93 -10.33 -1.36 7.83
N PRO A 94 -9.07 -1.10 7.50
CA PRO A 94 -8.13 -2.13 7.10
C PRO A 94 -7.77 -3.03 8.29
N ALA A 95 -7.38 -4.26 8.01
CA ALA A 95 -6.81 -5.14 9.01
C ALA A 95 -5.42 -4.65 9.46
N ARG A 96 -4.98 -5.04 10.64
CA ARG A 96 -3.55 -4.95 10.98
C ARG A 96 -2.78 -6.02 10.20
N ILE A 97 -1.59 -5.68 9.74
CA ILE A 97 -0.75 -6.67 9.02
C ILE A 97 -0.46 -7.86 9.95
N SER A 98 -0.20 -7.64 11.24
CA SER A 98 0.00 -8.70 12.24
C SER A 98 -1.17 -9.69 12.31
N ASP A 99 -2.43 -9.19 12.24
CA ASP A 99 -3.62 -10.04 12.29
C ASP A 99 -3.78 -10.86 11.00
N VAL A 100 -3.43 -10.25 9.85
CA VAL A 100 -3.40 -10.95 8.55
C VAL A 100 -2.37 -12.08 8.56
N ILE A 101 -1.18 -11.85 9.12
CA ILE A 101 -0.14 -12.87 9.27
C ILE A 101 -0.66 -14.00 10.18
N ALA A 102 -1.25 -13.67 11.32
CA ALA A 102 -1.78 -14.64 12.26
C ALA A 102 -2.92 -15.49 11.67
N SER A 103 -3.72 -14.92 10.77
CA SER A 103 -4.79 -15.65 10.05
C SER A 103 -4.28 -16.57 8.93
N GLY A 104 -3.01 -16.47 8.57
CA GLY A 104 -2.36 -17.28 7.53
C GLY A 104 -2.32 -16.60 6.17
N LEU A 105 -1.09 -16.41 5.65
CA LEU A 105 -0.84 -15.74 4.37
C LEU A 105 -1.13 -16.63 3.14
N ASP A 106 -1.22 -17.95 3.33
CA ASP A 106 -1.43 -18.91 2.23
C ASP A 106 -2.79 -18.73 1.54
N GLN A 107 -3.75 -18.14 2.23
CA GLN A 107 -5.08 -17.85 1.70
C GLN A 107 -5.09 -16.77 0.60
N TYR A 108 -4.02 -15.98 0.46
CA TYR A 108 -3.90 -14.92 -0.53
C TYR A 108 -3.11 -15.41 -1.75
N ASP A 109 -3.57 -15.04 -2.94
CA ASP A 109 -2.95 -15.41 -4.22
C ASP A 109 -1.94 -14.38 -4.71
N ALA A 110 -2.08 -13.12 -4.28
CA ALA A 110 -1.18 -12.04 -4.63
C ALA A 110 -1.13 -10.95 -3.56
N VAL A 111 -0.07 -10.14 -3.58
CA VAL A 111 0.04 -8.91 -2.80
C VAL A 111 0.23 -7.70 -3.74
N LEU A 112 -0.45 -6.60 -3.42
CA LEU A 112 -0.34 -5.32 -4.13
C LEU A 112 0.07 -4.24 -3.14
N VAL A 113 1.09 -3.44 -3.50
CA VAL A 113 1.47 -2.22 -2.77
C VAL A 113 1.32 -1.04 -3.71
N PRO A 114 0.24 -0.24 -3.61
CA PRO A 114 0.10 0.99 -4.38
C PRO A 114 1.13 2.01 -3.93
N GLY A 115 1.42 2.96 -4.80
CA GLY A 115 2.38 4.03 -4.50
C GLY A 115 1.75 5.23 -3.81
N GLY A 116 2.26 6.41 -4.15
CA GLY A 116 2.12 7.63 -3.40
C GLY A 116 3.27 7.77 -2.40
N HIS A 117 3.21 8.76 -1.52
CA HIS A 117 4.25 8.96 -0.50
C HIS A 117 4.07 8.07 0.74
N GLY A 118 2.90 7.43 0.87
CA GLY A 118 2.58 6.56 2.01
C GLY A 118 3.62 5.48 2.30
N PRO A 119 4.06 4.66 1.32
CA PRO A 119 5.03 3.60 1.56
C PRO A 119 6.35 4.07 2.18
N MET A 120 6.74 5.33 1.95
CA MET A 120 7.95 5.94 2.51
C MET A 120 7.81 6.32 3.99
N ILE A 121 6.60 6.29 4.55
CA ILE A 121 6.36 6.67 5.95
C ILE A 121 6.68 5.50 6.87
N ASP A 122 6.13 4.32 6.59
CA ASP A 122 6.17 3.18 7.51
C ASP A 122 6.38 1.82 6.83
N LEU A 123 5.99 1.61 5.56
CA LEU A 123 6.12 0.29 4.95
C LEU A 123 7.57 -0.09 4.60
N LEU A 124 8.48 0.86 4.52
CA LEU A 124 9.87 0.64 4.13
C LEU A 124 10.69 -0.14 5.18
N ASP A 125 10.29 -0.09 6.45
CA ASP A 125 10.98 -0.74 7.57
C ASP A 125 10.04 -1.48 8.53
N ASP A 126 8.75 -1.62 8.18
CA ASP A 126 7.80 -2.37 8.99
C ASP A 126 8.09 -3.88 8.93
N PRO A 127 8.35 -4.54 10.08
CA PRO A 127 8.74 -5.95 10.10
C PRO A 127 7.63 -6.90 9.63
N ASP A 128 6.37 -6.55 9.85
CA ASP A 128 5.23 -7.35 9.42
C ASP A 128 5.02 -7.24 7.90
N ALA A 129 5.15 -6.02 7.33
CA ALA A 129 5.19 -5.83 5.88
C ALA A 129 6.32 -6.64 5.24
N GLY A 130 7.52 -6.62 5.84
CA GLY A 130 8.65 -7.45 5.42
C GLY A 130 8.34 -8.95 5.47
N THR A 131 7.64 -9.41 6.49
CA THR A 131 7.21 -10.81 6.61
C THR A 131 6.25 -11.22 5.51
N VAL A 132 5.27 -10.36 5.21
CA VAL A 132 4.34 -10.57 4.09
C VAL A 132 5.10 -10.67 2.77
N LEU A 133 5.94 -9.68 2.44
CA LEU A 133 6.65 -9.63 1.17
C LEU A 133 7.59 -10.83 0.98
N ARG A 134 8.30 -11.25 2.04
CA ARG A 134 9.11 -12.49 2.03
C ARG A 134 8.28 -13.74 1.80
N HIS A 135 7.07 -13.82 2.38
CA HIS A 135 6.17 -14.96 2.17
C HIS A 135 5.79 -15.09 0.69
N PHE A 136 5.30 -14.01 0.07
CA PHE A 136 4.89 -14.02 -1.35
C PHE A 136 6.07 -14.35 -2.27
N HIS A 137 7.27 -13.81 -1.97
CA HIS A 137 8.47 -14.16 -2.72
C HIS A 137 8.83 -15.66 -2.59
N LYS A 138 8.87 -16.20 -1.37
CA LYS A 138 9.23 -17.60 -1.10
C LYS A 138 8.23 -18.59 -1.69
N THR A 139 6.95 -18.23 -1.75
CA THR A 139 5.88 -19.07 -2.30
C THR A 139 5.66 -18.86 -3.79
N SER A 140 6.49 -18.00 -4.44
CA SER A 140 6.38 -17.66 -5.86
C SER A 140 5.01 -17.08 -6.25
N LYS A 141 4.35 -16.42 -5.31
CA LYS A 141 3.09 -15.72 -5.56
C LYS A 141 3.34 -14.30 -6.07
N PRO A 142 2.49 -13.76 -6.96
CA PRO A 142 2.65 -12.43 -7.52
C PRO A 142 2.76 -11.32 -6.47
N THR A 143 3.75 -10.46 -6.63
CA THR A 143 3.91 -9.22 -5.87
C THR A 143 3.89 -8.05 -6.85
N ALA A 144 2.88 -7.20 -6.76
CA ALA A 144 2.76 -6.00 -7.57
C ALA A 144 3.08 -4.76 -6.72
N VAL A 145 4.00 -3.94 -7.19
CA VAL A 145 4.42 -2.70 -6.53
C VAL A 145 4.37 -1.56 -7.54
N LEU A 146 3.80 -0.43 -7.19
CA LEU A 146 3.58 0.71 -8.08
C LEU A 146 4.28 1.96 -7.55
N CYS A 147 4.81 2.80 -8.44
CA CYS A 147 5.38 4.12 -8.13
C CYS A 147 6.43 4.05 -7.00
N HIS A 148 6.12 4.58 -5.79
CA HIS A 148 6.96 4.45 -4.60
C HIS A 148 6.72 3.16 -3.79
N GLY A 149 5.76 2.33 -4.19
CA GLY A 149 5.53 1.02 -3.58
C GLY A 149 6.76 0.13 -3.46
N PRO A 150 7.69 0.09 -4.45
CA PRO A 150 8.93 -0.68 -4.37
C PRO A 150 9.80 -0.42 -3.13
N ILE A 151 9.70 0.76 -2.51
CA ILE A 151 10.47 1.05 -1.29
C ILE A 151 10.12 0.10 -0.13
N SER A 152 8.91 -0.45 -0.13
CA SER A 152 8.46 -1.44 0.86
C SER A 152 9.28 -2.74 0.81
N LEU A 153 9.95 -3.03 -0.32
CA LEU A 153 10.81 -4.20 -0.45
C LEU A 153 12.02 -4.14 0.48
N LEU A 154 12.42 -2.95 0.94
CA LEU A 154 13.47 -2.80 1.94
C LEU A 154 13.11 -3.51 3.25
N ALA A 155 11.83 -3.50 3.65
CA ALA A 155 11.37 -4.21 4.84
C ALA A 155 11.58 -5.74 4.76
N ALA A 156 11.72 -6.30 3.55
CA ALA A 156 11.98 -7.72 3.36
C ALA A 156 13.46 -8.11 3.56
N LEU A 157 14.38 -7.14 3.67
CA LEU A 157 15.80 -7.40 3.90
C LEU A 157 16.03 -7.90 5.34
N PRO A 158 17.02 -8.77 5.57
CA PRO A 158 17.37 -9.25 6.92
C PRO A 158 17.77 -8.12 7.88
N ASN A 159 18.38 -7.06 7.36
CA ASN A 159 18.87 -5.89 8.08
C ASN A 159 18.10 -4.61 7.73
N ALA A 160 16.79 -4.71 7.47
CA ALA A 160 15.95 -3.61 7.00
C ALA A 160 16.11 -2.33 7.83
N SER A 161 16.03 -2.43 9.15
CA SER A 161 16.12 -1.26 10.04
C SER A 161 17.48 -0.55 9.96
N GLU A 162 18.57 -1.30 9.77
CA GLU A 162 19.92 -0.75 9.60
C GLU A 162 20.04 -0.01 8.27
N VAL A 163 19.63 -0.65 7.18
CA VAL A 163 19.65 -0.06 5.83
C VAL A 163 18.81 1.20 5.77
N VAL A 164 17.59 1.16 6.30
CA VAL A 164 16.69 2.32 6.31
C VAL A 164 17.24 3.42 7.22
N GLY A 165 17.84 3.06 8.34
CA GLY A 165 18.52 4.01 9.22
C GLY A 165 19.65 4.77 8.52
N ALA A 166 20.50 4.07 7.79
CA ALA A 166 21.59 4.67 7.00
C ALA A 166 21.04 5.58 5.88
N LEU A 167 20.01 5.15 5.17
CA LEU A 167 19.35 5.97 4.15
C LEU A 167 18.77 7.27 4.73
N LYS A 168 18.11 7.20 5.87
CA LYS A 168 17.54 8.38 6.57
C LYS A 168 18.61 9.32 7.09
N ALA A 169 19.76 8.80 7.49
CA ALA A 169 20.93 9.60 7.93
C ALA A 169 21.71 10.24 6.77
N GLY A 170 21.45 9.83 5.53
CA GLY A 170 22.21 10.27 4.36
C GLY A 170 23.56 9.57 4.20
N ASP A 171 23.78 8.48 4.92
CA ASP A 171 25.03 7.71 4.94
C ASP A 171 25.09 6.62 3.86
N ALA A 172 24.06 6.50 3.04
CA ALA A 172 24.02 5.56 1.93
C ALA A 172 24.86 6.12 0.77
N ALA A 173 26.08 5.66 0.65
CA ALA A 173 26.94 5.87 -0.49
C ALA A 173 26.68 4.78 -1.55
#